data_1bb594ad25627e99eeee0b29804c64ca
#
_entry.id   1bb594ad25627e99eeee0b29804c64ca
#
_cell.length_a   1.000
_cell.length_b   1.000
_cell.length_c   1.000
_cell.angle_alpha   90.00
_cell.angle_beta   90.00
_cell.angle_gamma   90.00
#
_symmetry.space_group_name_H-M   'P 1'
#
loop_
_entity.id
_entity.type
_entity.pdbx_description
1 polymer ?
#
loop_
_entity_poly.entity_id
_entity_poly.type
_entity_poly.pdbx_seq_one_letter_code
_entity_poly.pdbx_strand_id
1 'polypeptide(L)'
;ASVLEVAKRLCGLVIPADEKGRITAEAVRRSMHSDITLISVGLVNNELGIIQPIDEIMQVVEAERERRRAAGESSPLYVHCDASQGLPLLDIKPKRMGIDLLTLSAAKVYGPKQVGLLWVRPGVTVSARIAGGGQEGGLRSGTENVAGVVGFAVAVELAAKRRSGEIKRLRGLRDEMQRTLEREFPWMIVSSDKKKSLANFLHISFPGIDAERLIFWLEQRGVMVATGSACAANKG
;
A
#
# COMPACT_ATOMS: atom_id res chain seq x y z
N ALA A 1 7.14 4.96 -3.20
CA ALA A 1 8.57 4.81 -3.55
C ALA A 1 8.90 3.37 -3.96
N SER A 2 8.59 2.33 -3.16
CA SER A 2 9.00 0.94 -3.40
C SER A 2 8.54 0.37 -4.76
N VAL A 3 7.32 0.62 -5.17
CA VAL A 3 6.78 0.19 -6.47
C VAL A 3 7.25 1.12 -7.60
N LEU A 4 7.15 2.42 -7.40
CA LEU A 4 7.41 3.42 -8.44
C LEU A 4 8.87 3.41 -8.93
N GLU A 5 9.83 3.29 -8.01
CA GLU A 5 11.25 3.28 -8.40
C GLU A 5 11.62 2.01 -9.20
N VAL A 6 10.99 0.88 -8.88
CA VAL A 6 11.15 -0.35 -9.66
C VAL A 6 10.51 -0.19 -11.04
N ALA A 7 9.30 0.35 -11.11
CA ALA A 7 8.61 0.60 -12.38
C ALA A 7 9.42 1.52 -13.30
N LYS A 8 9.99 2.60 -12.77
CA LYS A 8 10.86 3.50 -13.54
C LYS A 8 12.09 2.79 -14.12
N ARG A 9 12.76 1.94 -13.32
CA ARG A 9 13.93 1.17 -13.76
C ARG A 9 13.60 0.16 -14.87
N LEU A 10 12.36 -0.31 -14.89
CA LEU A 10 11.86 -1.26 -15.90
C LEU A 10 11.15 -0.56 -17.07
N CYS A 11 11.27 0.75 -17.20
CA CYS A 11 10.54 1.57 -18.18
C CYS A 11 9.03 1.34 -18.15
N GLY A 12 8.49 1.05 -16.96
CA GLY A 12 7.07 0.77 -16.76
C GLY A 12 6.21 2.02 -16.87
N LEU A 13 5.01 1.84 -17.39
CA LEU A 13 3.99 2.88 -17.46
C LEU A 13 3.48 3.22 -16.05
N VAL A 14 3.38 4.50 -15.75
CA VAL A 14 2.85 5.00 -14.46
C VAL A 14 1.47 5.60 -14.69
N ILE A 15 0.45 5.04 -14.05
CA ILE A 15 -0.92 5.56 -14.09
C ILE A 15 -1.08 6.60 -12.97
N PRO A 16 -1.42 7.85 -13.29
CA PRO A 16 -1.65 8.89 -12.30
C PRO A 16 -2.92 8.61 -11.48
N ALA A 17 -2.90 8.98 -10.22
CA ALA A 17 -4.09 9.00 -9.39
C ALA A 17 -4.98 10.21 -9.76
N ASP A 18 -6.27 10.10 -9.44
CA ASP A 18 -7.20 11.22 -9.50
C ASP A 18 -6.91 12.27 -8.39
N GLU A 19 -7.66 13.36 -8.39
CA GLU A 19 -7.54 14.46 -7.41
C GLU A 19 -7.74 14.00 -5.95
N LYS A 20 -8.37 12.83 -5.76
CA LYS A 20 -8.60 12.20 -4.46
C LYS A 20 -7.55 11.13 -4.09
N GLY A 21 -6.51 10.99 -4.92
CA GLY A 21 -5.43 10.03 -4.72
C GLY A 21 -5.79 8.57 -5.05
N ARG A 22 -6.87 8.33 -5.85
CA ARG A 22 -7.29 6.97 -6.26
C ARG A 22 -6.87 6.68 -7.70
N ILE A 23 -6.48 5.45 -7.94
CA ILE A 23 -6.34 4.89 -9.29
C ILE A 23 -7.71 4.38 -9.73
N THR A 24 -8.31 5.04 -10.71
CA THR A 24 -9.64 4.63 -11.20
C THR A 24 -9.54 3.43 -12.16
N ALA A 25 -10.58 2.59 -12.16
CA ALA A 25 -10.69 1.48 -13.11
C ALA A 25 -10.62 1.97 -14.57
N GLU A 26 -11.17 3.14 -14.85
CA GLU A 26 -11.11 3.77 -16.16
C GLU A 26 -9.69 4.17 -16.57
N ALA A 27 -8.88 4.71 -15.64
CA ALA A 27 -7.48 5.02 -15.92
C ALA A 27 -6.68 3.75 -16.23
N VAL A 28 -6.95 2.65 -15.50
CA VAL A 28 -6.36 1.33 -15.78
C VAL A 28 -6.78 0.83 -17.16
N ARG A 29 -8.08 0.92 -17.51
CA ARG A 29 -8.60 0.49 -18.83
C ARG A 29 -7.95 1.24 -19.98
N ARG A 30 -7.83 2.56 -19.88
CA ARG A 30 -7.19 3.40 -20.92
C ARG A 30 -5.70 3.11 -21.10
N SER A 31 -5.05 2.62 -20.06
CA SER A 31 -3.62 2.28 -20.08
C SER A 31 -3.36 0.84 -20.50
N MET A 32 -4.43 0.05 -20.73
CA MET A 32 -4.29 -1.36 -21.06
C MET A 32 -3.94 -1.53 -22.54
N HIS A 33 -2.86 -2.30 -22.80
CA HIS A 33 -2.48 -2.75 -24.14
C HIS A 33 -1.79 -4.13 -24.07
N SER A 34 -1.61 -4.79 -25.20
CA SER A 34 -1.25 -6.22 -25.29
C SER A 34 0.07 -6.58 -24.64
N ASP A 35 1.03 -5.68 -24.61
CA ASP A 35 2.38 -5.88 -24.03
C ASP A 35 2.45 -5.64 -22.50
N ILE A 36 1.35 -5.18 -21.87
CA ILE A 36 1.28 -5.13 -20.40
C ILE A 36 1.18 -6.56 -19.85
N THR A 37 2.16 -6.97 -19.08
CA THR A 37 2.20 -8.30 -18.45
C THR A 37 2.04 -8.26 -16.94
N LEU A 38 2.25 -7.09 -16.31
CA LEU A 38 2.16 -6.91 -14.87
C LEU A 38 1.56 -5.54 -14.52
N ILE A 39 0.54 -5.56 -13.68
CA ILE A 39 0.03 -4.37 -12.99
C ILE A 39 0.46 -4.44 -11.54
N SER A 40 1.16 -3.42 -11.06
CA SER A 40 1.56 -3.32 -9.65
C SER A 40 0.89 -2.14 -8.99
N VAL A 41 0.16 -2.37 -7.90
CA VAL A 41 -0.61 -1.35 -7.20
C VAL A 41 -0.39 -1.45 -5.68
N GLY A 42 -0.23 -0.30 -5.02
CA GLY A 42 -0.27 -0.24 -3.55
C GLY A 42 -1.71 -0.23 -3.07
N LEU A 43 -2.09 -1.14 -2.16
CA LEU A 43 -3.45 -1.20 -1.60
C LEU A 43 -3.84 0.08 -0.88
N VAL A 44 -2.89 0.67 -0.16
CA VAL A 44 -3.10 1.90 0.62
C VAL A 44 -1.95 2.85 0.41
N ASN A 45 -2.27 4.10 0.11
CA ASN A 45 -1.27 5.17 0.06
C ASN A 45 -0.73 5.46 1.46
N ASN A 46 0.58 5.52 1.60
CA ASN A 46 1.27 5.67 2.89
C ASN A 46 1.25 7.09 3.48
N GLU A 47 0.77 8.07 2.75
CA GLU A 47 0.67 9.48 3.20
C GLU A 47 -0.78 9.88 3.45
N LEU A 48 -1.65 9.65 2.48
CA LEU A 48 -3.06 10.01 2.55
C LEU A 48 -3.94 8.93 3.22
N GLY A 49 -3.43 7.71 3.33
CA GLY A 49 -4.21 6.57 3.84
C GLY A 49 -5.30 6.08 2.87
N ILE A 50 -5.36 6.60 1.66
CA ILE A 50 -6.39 6.26 0.66
C ILE A 50 -6.27 4.79 0.26
N ILE A 51 -7.39 4.08 0.34
CA ILE A 51 -7.51 2.68 -0.07
C ILE A 51 -7.82 2.62 -1.56
N GLN A 52 -7.01 1.89 -2.32
CA GLN A 52 -7.19 1.71 -3.75
C GLN A 52 -8.30 0.71 -4.07
N PRO A 53 -9.08 0.93 -5.12
CA PRO A 53 -10.24 0.11 -5.48
C PRO A 53 -9.83 -1.17 -6.22
N ILE A 54 -9.20 -2.10 -5.51
CA ILE A 54 -8.66 -3.33 -6.11
C ILE A 54 -9.75 -4.14 -6.83
N ASP A 55 -10.95 -4.25 -6.26
CA ASP A 55 -12.04 -5.00 -6.89
C ASP A 55 -12.45 -4.39 -8.26
N GLU A 56 -12.52 -3.05 -8.35
CA GLU A 56 -12.81 -2.35 -9.61
C GLU A 56 -11.67 -2.53 -10.63
N ILE A 57 -10.41 -2.51 -10.17
CA ILE A 57 -9.23 -2.76 -11.01
C ILE A 57 -9.25 -4.19 -11.52
N MET A 58 -9.55 -5.16 -10.66
CA MET A 58 -9.62 -6.57 -11.03
C MET A 58 -10.70 -6.87 -12.07
N GLN A 59 -11.84 -6.18 -12.04
CA GLN A 59 -12.85 -6.30 -13.09
C GLN A 59 -12.30 -5.92 -14.48
N VAL A 60 -11.49 -4.86 -14.55
CA VAL A 60 -10.82 -4.48 -15.81
C VAL A 60 -9.80 -5.52 -16.24
N VAL A 61 -9.03 -6.05 -15.29
CA VAL A 61 -8.02 -7.07 -15.54
C VAL A 61 -8.64 -8.37 -16.06
N GLU A 62 -9.72 -8.83 -15.43
CA GLU A 62 -10.40 -10.07 -15.88
C GLU A 62 -11.01 -9.91 -17.27
N ALA A 63 -11.62 -8.78 -17.56
CA ALA A 63 -12.14 -8.49 -18.91
C ALA A 63 -11.01 -8.52 -19.95
N GLU A 64 -9.83 -7.97 -19.63
CA GLU A 64 -8.67 -8.03 -20.54
C GLU A 64 -8.10 -9.45 -20.68
N ARG A 65 -8.07 -10.22 -19.59
CA ARG A 65 -7.67 -11.63 -19.63
C ARG A 65 -8.59 -12.47 -20.53
N GLU A 66 -9.90 -12.20 -20.49
CA GLU A 66 -10.88 -12.83 -21.34
C GLU A 66 -10.71 -12.43 -22.80
N ARG A 67 -10.50 -11.14 -23.07
CA ARG A 67 -10.22 -10.63 -24.42
C ARG A 67 -8.99 -11.32 -25.00
N ARG A 68 -7.89 -11.40 -24.25
CA ARG A 68 -6.64 -12.07 -24.69
C ARG A 68 -6.87 -13.54 -25.00
N ARG A 69 -7.58 -14.26 -24.15
CA ARG A 69 -7.93 -15.68 -24.39
C ARG A 69 -8.75 -15.83 -25.68
N ALA A 70 -9.75 -15.00 -25.88
CA ALA A 70 -10.57 -15.03 -27.08
C ALA A 70 -9.79 -14.71 -28.36
N ALA A 71 -8.77 -13.84 -28.27
CA ALA A 71 -7.89 -13.48 -29.36
C ALA A 71 -6.71 -14.46 -29.59
N GLY A 72 -6.60 -15.52 -28.77
CA GLY A 72 -5.47 -16.46 -28.84
C GLY A 72 -4.14 -15.88 -28.38
N GLU A 73 -4.15 -14.75 -27.67
CA GLU A 73 -2.95 -14.12 -27.14
C GLU A 73 -2.42 -14.90 -25.92
N SER A 74 -1.14 -15.31 -25.94
CA SER A 74 -0.51 -16.07 -24.87
C SER A 74 0.15 -15.22 -23.78
N SER A 75 0.26 -13.90 -23.98
CA SER A 75 0.87 -12.99 -23.01
C SER A 75 0.10 -12.98 -21.70
N PRO A 76 0.75 -13.30 -20.57
CA PRO A 76 0.09 -13.28 -19.27
C PRO A 76 -0.21 -11.83 -18.84
N LEU A 77 -1.20 -11.67 -17.97
CA LEU A 77 -1.47 -10.42 -17.28
C LEU A 77 -1.59 -10.70 -15.78
N TYR A 78 -0.58 -10.34 -15.02
CA TYR A 78 -0.53 -10.53 -13.57
C TYR A 78 -0.86 -9.25 -12.81
N VAL A 79 -1.39 -9.41 -11.59
CA VAL A 79 -1.62 -8.29 -10.66
C VAL A 79 -0.84 -8.52 -9.39
N HIS A 80 0.06 -7.59 -9.09
CA HIS A 80 0.76 -7.47 -7.82
C HIS A 80 0.12 -6.39 -6.96
N CYS A 81 -0.12 -6.71 -5.69
CA CYS A 81 -0.62 -5.76 -4.70
C CYS A 81 0.36 -5.61 -3.54
N ASP A 82 0.90 -4.42 -3.33
CA ASP A 82 1.61 -4.10 -2.08
C ASP A 82 0.56 -3.69 -1.03
N ALA A 83 0.27 -4.60 -0.12
CA ALA A 83 -0.72 -4.40 0.94
C ALA A 83 -0.08 -4.12 2.31
N SER A 84 1.21 -3.84 2.35
CA SER A 84 1.96 -3.61 3.60
C SER A 84 1.29 -2.57 4.49
N GLN A 85 0.89 -1.43 3.93
CA GLN A 85 0.28 -0.33 4.69
C GLN A 85 -1.15 -0.65 5.17
N GLY A 86 -1.85 -1.53 4.46
CA GLY A 86 -3.22 -1.96 4.81
C GLY A 86 -3.27 -3.05 5.89
N LEU A 87 -2.19 -3.82 6.05
CA LEU A 87 -2.16 -5.05 6.87
C LEU A 87 -2.71 -4.88 8.30
N PRO A 88 -2.42 -3.81 9.05
CA PRO A 88 -2.93 -3.68 10.41
C PRO A 88 -4.46 -3.57 10.50
N LEU A 89 -5.09 -2.88 9.55
CA LEU A 89 -6.50 -2.46 9.65
C LEU A 89 -7.42 -3.04 8.57
N LEU A 90 -6.89 -3.72 7.54
CA LEU A 90 -7.69 -4.36 6.49
C LEU A 90 -7.62 -5.88 6.60
N ASP A 91 -8.75 -6.53 6.28
CA ASP A 91 -8.82 -7.99 6.14
C ASP A 91 -8.34 -8.41 4.75
N ILE A 92 -7.03 -8.66 4.63
CA ILE A 92 -6.38 -8.96 3.35
C ILE A 92 -6.52 -10.44 3.04
N LYS A 93 -7.24 -10.76 1.97
CA LYS A 93 -7.48 -12.13 1.48
C LYS A 93 -7.10 -12.22 0.00
N PRO A 94 -5.84 -12.52 -0.34
CA PRO A 94 -5.34 -12.42 -1.72
C PRO A 94 -6.15 -13.27 -2.71
N LYS A 95 -6.59 -14.47 -2.32
CA LYS A 95 -7.45 -15.32 -3.17
C LYS A 95 -8.79 -14.65 -3.48
N ARG A 96 -9.43 -14.02 -2.48
CA ARG A 96 -10.70 -13.31 -2.65
C ARG A 96 -10.53 -12.03 -3.46
N MET A 97 -9.41 -11.37 -3.31
CA MET A 97 -9.06 -10.17 -4.09
C MET A 97 -8.75 -10.48 -5.55
N GLY A 98 -8.57 -11.75 -5.93
CA GLY A 98 -8.28 -12.16 -7.30
C GLY A 98 -6.85 -11.86 -7.78
N ILE A 99 -5.99 -11.31 -6.94
CA ILE A 99 -4.62 -10.92 -7.28
C ILE A 99 -3.69 -12.12 -7.42
N ASP A 100 -2.55 -11.93 -8.09
CA ASP A 100 -1.57 -13.00 -8.37
C ASP A 100 -0.38 -12.96 -7.41
N LEU A 101 -0.02 -11.78 -6.95
CA LEU A 101 1.12 -11.52 -6.08
C LEU A 101 0.73 -10.55 -4.99
N LEU A 102 1.17 -10.80 -3.75
CA LEU A 102 0.93 -9.90 -2.63
C LEU A 102 2.22 -9.68 -1.85
N THR A 103 2.57 -8.42 -1.61
CA THR A 103 3.68 -8.06 -0.72
C THR A 103 3.15 -7.54 0.62
N LEU A 104 3.75 -8.02 1.71
CA LEU A 104 3.52 -7.54 3.07
C LEU A 104 4.84 -7.24 3.76
N SER A 105 4.84 -6.28 4.69
CA SER A 105 5.99 -5.91 5.51
C SER A 105 5.67 -6.03 7.00
N ALA A 106 6.48 -6.77 7.73
CA ALA A 106 6.33 -6.95 9.17
C ALA A 106 6.45 -5.62 9.95
N ALA A 107 7.30 -4.71 9.48
CA ALA A 107 7.48 -3.40 10.11
C ALA A 107 6.20 -2.53 10.13
N LYS A 108 5.22 -2.82 9.26
CA LYS A 108 3.96 -2.08 9.19
C LYS A 108 2.87 -2.61 10.14
N VAL A 109 3.14 -3.74 10.79
CA VAL A 109 2.22 -4.40 11.74
C VAL A 109 2.89 -4.61 13.10
N TYR A 110 3.88 -3.77 13.42
CA TYR A 110 4.68 -3.84 14.67
C TYR A 110 5.47 -5.15 14.84
N GLY A 111 5.72 -5.86 13.75
CA GLY A 111 6.56 -7.04 13.69
C GLY A 111 8.05 -6.68 13.52
N PRO A 112 8.92 -7.69 13.47
CA PRO A 112 10.36 -7.48 13.30
C PRO A 112 10.70 -6.70 12.04
N LYS A 113 11.69 -5.82 12.13
CA LYS A 113 12.24 -5.11 10.97
C LYS A 113 12.96 -6.09 10.04
N GLN A 114 13.08 -5.72 8.76
CA GLN A 114 13.77 -6.51 7.72
C GLN A 114 13.11 -7.87 7.40
N VAL A 115 11.86 -8.05 7.78
CA VAL A 115 11.05 -9.21 7.41
C VAL A 115 9.89 -8.78 6.53
N GLY A 116 9.73 -9.45 5.43
CA GLY A 116 8.62 -9.28 4.48
C GLY A 116 8.11 -10.63 3.99
N LEU A 117 6.98 -10.60 3.33
CA LEU A 117 6.35 -11.77 2.73
C LEU A 117 5.94 -11.44 1.30
N LEU A 118 6.24 -12.35 0.39
CA LEU A 118 5.64 -12.39 -0.95
C LEU A 118 4.73 -13.62 -1.02
N TRP A 119 3.43 -13.40 -1.11
CA TRP A 119 2.49 -14.46 -1.48
C TRP A 119 2.39 -14.53 -2.99
N VAL A 120 2.46 -15.73 -3.53
CA VAL A 120 2.37 -16.03 -4.95
C VAL A 120 1.18 -16.97 -5.16
N ARG A 121 0.29 -16.63 -6.09
CA ARG A 121 -0.84 -17.50 -6.46
C ARG A 121 -0.30 -18.82 -7.02
N PRO A 122 -0.86 -19.99 -6.67
CA PRO A 122 -0.52 -21.25 -7.31
C PRO A 122 -0.66 -21.16 -8.83
N GLY A 123 0.37 -21.64 -9.55
CA GLY A 123 0.45 -21.57 -11.00
C GLY A 123 1.14 -20.31 -11.56
N VAL A 124 1.47 -19.32 -10.73
CA VAL A 124 2.29 -18.19 -11.12
C VAL A 124 3.77 -18.50 -10.88
N THR A 125 4.60 -18.33 -11.90
CA THR A 125 6.05 -18.55 -11.80
C THR A 125 6.77 -17.24 -11.54
N VAL A 126 7.64 -17.22 -10.53
CA VAL A 126 8.51 -16.10 -10.20
C VAL A 126 9.96 -16.55 -10.26
N SER A 127 10.81 -15.79 -10.96
CA SER A 127 12.24 -16.08 -11.05
C SER A 127 12.98 -15.56 -9.82
N ALA A 128 13.88 -16.40 -9.27
CA ALA A 128 14.76 -16.00 -8.19
C ALA A 128 15.70 -14.87 -8.62
N ARG A 129 15.89 -13.88 -7.75
CA ARG A 129 16.87 -12.80 -7.92
C ARG A 129 18.16 -13.05 -7.14
N ILE A 130 18.12 -13.93 -6.14
CA ILE A 130 19.24 -14.32 -5.31
C ILE A 130 19.42 -15.81 -5.47
N ALA A 131 20.47 -16.22 -6.19
CA ALA A 131 20.84 -17.61 -6.40
C ALA A 131 21.63 -18.15 -5.19
N GLY A 132 21.56 -19.47 -4.95
CA GLY A 132 22.30 -20.15 -3.88
C GLY A 132 21.69 -21.49 -3.51
N GLY A 133 21.54 -21.77 -2.22
CA GLY A 133 21.13 -23.07 -1.66
C GLY A 133 19.68 -23.48 -1.83
N GLY A 134 18.85 -22.73 -2.55
CA GLY A 134 17.48 -23.12 -2.86
C GLY A 134 16.46 -22.89 -1.74
N GLN A 135 16.78 -22.11 -0.71
CA GLN A 135 15.86 -21.75 0.35
C GLN A 135 14.63 -20.99 -0.17
N GLU A 136 13.55 -20.94 0.59
CA GLU A 136 12.25 -20.36 0.19
C GLU A 136 11.72 -20.98 -1.13
N GLY A 137 11.82 -22.29 -1.29
CA GLY A 137 11.40 -22.96 -2.51
C GLY A 137 12.18 -22.57 -3.76
N GLY A 138 13.44 -22.17 -3.61
CA GLY A 138 14.30 -21.71 -4.69
C GLY A 138 14.10 -20.24 -5.08
N LEU A 139 13.19 -19.52 -4.45
CA LEU A 139 12.88 -18.12 -4.80
C LEU A 139 13.82 -17.11 -4.15
N ARG A 140 14.34 -17.43 -2.96
CA ARG A 140 15.24 -16.53 -2.23
C ARG A 140 16.23 -17.35 -1.41
N SER A 141 17.43 -17.53 -1.93
CA SER A 141 18.49 -18.25 -1.26
C SER A 141 19.08 -17.48 -0.07
N GLY A 142 19.59 -18.20 0.89
CA GLY A 142 20.18 -17.74 2.16
C GLY A 142 19.41 -18.31 3.35
N THR A 143 20.10 -18.53 4.46
CA THR A 143 19.52 -19.09 5.69
C THR A 143 18.26 -18.32 6.10
N GLU A 144 17.21 -19.04 6.41
CA GLU A 144 15.92 -18.48 6.77
C GLU A 144 15.99 -17.75 8.12
N ASN A 145 15.43 -16.56 8.18
CA ASN A 145 15.28 -15.80 9.41
C ASN A 145 14.07 -16.32 10.22
N VAL A 146 14.21 -17.52 10.80
CA VAL A 146 13.12 -18.21 11.52
C VAL A 146 12.52 -17.34 12.62
N ALA A 147 13.36 -16.70 13.44
CA ALA A 147 12.90 -15.82 14.52
C ALA A 147 12.07 -14.64 13.99
N GLY A 148 12.54 -14.02 12.89
CA GLY A 148 11.82 -12.92 12.23
C GLY A 148 10.49 -13.36 11.64
N VAL A 149 10.44 -14.52 10.97
CA VAL A 149 9.21 -15.07 10.37
C VAL A 149 8.19 -15.40 11.45
N VAL A 150 8.59 -16.07 12.53
CA VAL A 150 7.71 -16.37 13.67
C VAL A 150 7.19 -15.07 14.32
N GLY A 151 8.06 -14.11 14.55
CA GLY A 151 7.67 -12.79 15.08
C GLY A 151 6.68 -12.05 14.16
N PHE A 152 6.85 -12.17 12.85
CA PHE A 152 5.89 -11.61 11.88
C PHE A 152 4.53 -12.31 11.95
N ALA A 153 4.50 -13.64 12.01
CA ALA A 153 3.27 -14.41 12.14
C ALA A 153 2.48 -14.00 13.40
N VAL A 154 3.15 -13.91 14.55
CA VAL A 154 2.55 -13.45 15.81
C VAL A 154 2.00 -12.02 15.68
N ALA A 155 2.73 -11.11 15.05
CA ALA A 155 2.28 -9.73 14.84
C ALA A 155 1.01 -9.66 13.98
N VAL A 156 0.93 -10.47 12.92
CA VAL A 156 -0.26 -10.57 12.05
C VAL A 156 -1.46 -11.12 12.82
N GLU A 157 -1.27 -12.17 13.62
CA GLU A 157 -2.35 -12.73 14.47
C GLU A 157 -2.87 -11.71 15.47
N LEU A 158 -1.99 -11.00 16.16
CA LEU A 158 -2.36 -9.97 17.14
C LEU A 158 -3.11 -8.82 16.45
N ALA A 159 -2.63 -8.38 15.30
CA ALA A 159 -3.31 -7.34 14.50
C ALA A 159 -4.71 -7.81 14.08
N ALA A 160 -4.85 -9.05 13.61
CA ALA A 160 -6.14 -9.61 13.22
C ALA A 160 -7.14 -9.67 14.41
N LYS A 161 -6.67 -10.14 15.58
CA LYS A 161 -7.49 -10.21 16.81
C LYS A 161 -7.95 -8.83 17.29
N ARG A 162 -7.12 -7.80 17.17
CA ARG A 162 -7.38 -6.44 17.68
C ARG A 162 -8.03 -5.52 16.66
N ARG A 163 -8.08 -5.91 15.39
CA ARG A 163 -8.43 -5.07 14.24
C ARG A 163 -9.72 -4.27 14.44
N SER A 164 -10.83 -4.91 14.79
CA SER A 164 -12.12 -4.23 14.90
C SER A 164 -12.14 -3.17 16.01
N GLY A 165 -11.55 -3.49 17.17
CA GLY A 165 -11.40 -2.55 18.29
C GLY A 165 -10.50 -1.37 17.93
N GLU A 166 -9.36 -1.63 17.29
CA GLU A 166 -8.42 -0.59 16.86
C GLU A 166 -9.02 0.32 15.77
N ILE A 167 -9.75 -0.22 14.81
CA ILE A 167 -10.45 0.59 13.80
C ILE A 167 -11.43 1.57 14.48
N LYS A 168 -12.21 1.09 15.45
CA LYS A 168 -13.17 1.93 16.17
C LYS A 168 -12.45 3.02 16.98
N ARG A 169 -11.42 2.64 17.74
CA ARG A 169 -10.62 3.56 18.57
C ARG A 169 -9.94 4.64 17.72
N LEU A 170 -9.20 4.23 16.68
CA LEU A 170 -8.44 5.15 15.83
C LEU A 170 -9.37 6.08 15.03
N ARG A 171 -10.51 5.56 14.56
CA ARG A 171 -11.53 6.38 13.90
C ARG A 171 -12.07 7.46 14.85
N GLY A 172 -12.37 7.09 16.09
CA GLY A 172 -12.81 8.05 17.11
C GLY A 172 -11.82 9.19 17.34
N LEU A 173 -10.55 8.84 17.55
CA LEU A 173 -9.47 9.82 17.75
C LEU A 173 -9.27 10.71 16.52
N ARG A 174 -9.22 10.13 15.33
CA ARG A 174 -9.09 10.87 14.07
C ARG A 174 -10.25 11.86 13.88
N ASP A 175 -11.47 11.40 14.06
CA ASP A 175 -12.67 12.20 13.82
C ASP A 175 -12.82 13.33 14.85
N GLU A 176 -12.41 13.09 16.10
CA GLU A 176 -12.36 14.11 17.14
C GLU A 176 -11.29 15.17 16.82
N MET A 177 -10.07 14.74 16.51
CA MET A 177 -8.97 15.62 16.11
C MET A 177 -9.37 16.48 14.91
N GLN A 178 -9.94 15.85 13.87
CA GLN A 178 -10.35 16.56 12.67
C GLN A 178 -11.41 17.63 12.99
N ARG A 179 -12.48 17.30 13.75
CA ARG A 179 -13.52 18.25 14.13
C ARG A 179 -12.97 19.42 14.94
N THR A 180 -12.05 19.14 15.86
CA THR A 180 -11.40 20.19 16.66
C THR A 180 -10.61 21.14 15.78
N LEU A 181 -9.79 20.59 14.87
CA LEU A 181 -8.99 21.40 13.96
C LEU A 181 -9.84 22.17 12.93
N GLU A 182 -10.91 21.59 12.39
CA GLU A 182 -11.86 22.27 11.49
C GLU A 182 -12.52 23.47 12.16
N ARG A 183 -12.83 23.37 13.45
CA ARG A 183 -13.40 24.49 14.22
C ARG A 183 -12.41 25.60 14.46
N GLU A 184 -11.16 25.27 14.84
CA GLU A 184 -10.11 26.25 15.17
C GLU A 184 -9.46 26.82 13.91
N PHE A 185 -9.38 26.05 12.83
CA PHE A 185 -8.69 26.40 11.58
C PHE A 185 -9.59 26.13 10.36
N PRO A 186 -10.69 26.89 10.17
CA PRO A 186 -11.66 26.62 9.09
C PRO A 186 -11.10 26.74 7.68
N TRP A 187 -9.93 27.33 7.53
CA TRP A 187 -9.21 27.50 6.26
C TRP A 187 -8.25 26.35 5.94
N MET A 188 -8.08 25.37 6.84
CA MET A 188 -7.25 24.20 6.57
C MET A 188 -7.89 23.29 5.50
N ILE A 189 -7.06 22.54 4.81
CA ILE A 189 -7.49 21.59 3.79
C ILE A 189 -7.29 20.16 4.32
N VAL A 190 -8.37 19.38 4.36
CA VAL A 190 -8.33 17.96 4.67
C VAL A 190 -8.29 17.18 3.35
N SER A 191 -7.17 16.53 3.08
CA SER A 191 -6.95 15.79 1.82
C SER A 191 -7.48 14.34 1.85
N SER A 192 -7.79 13.82 3.05
CA SER A 192 -8.23 12.42 3.21
C SER A 192 -9.74 12.29 3.14
N ASP A 193 -10.24 11.40 2.29
CA ASP A 193 -11.65 11.00 2.30
C ASP A 193 -11.90 10.02 3.47
N LYS A 194 -12.69 10.43 4.44
CA LYS A 194 -13.01 9.62 5.65
C LYS A 194 -13.55 8.22 5.35
N LYS A 195 -14.27 8.05 4.22
CA LYS A 195 -14.89 6.78 3.84
C LYS A 195 -13.94 5.86 3.06
N LYS A 196 -12.94 6.46 2.41
CA LYS A 196 -12.03 5.75 1.50
C LYS A 196 -10.60 5.68 2.02
N SER A 197 -10.36 6.15 3.26
CA SER A 197 -9.05 6.09 3.92
C SER A 197 -9.07 5.15 5.12
N LEU A 198 -7.90 4.64 5.48
CA LEU A 198 -7.71 3.92 6.74
C LEU A 198 -8.07 4.82 7.94
N ALA A 199 -8.53 4.18 9.01
CA ALA A 199 -9.01 4.87 10.20
C ALA A 199 -7.93 5.67 10.96
N ASN A 200 -6.66 5.32 10.77
CA ASN A 200 -5.50 5.95 11.43
C ASN A 200 -4.83 7.06 10.62
N PHE A 201 -5.42 7.49 9.51
CA PHE A 201 -4.87 8.57 8.69
C PHE A 201 -5.73 9.83 8.78
N LEU A 202 -5.06 10.94 9.02
CA LEU A 202 -5.59 12.30 8.89
C LEU A 202 -4.51 13.15 8.22
N HIS A 203 -4.71 13.48 6.97
CA HIS A 203 -3.79 14.35 6.22
C HIS A 203 -4.40 15.74 6.10
N ILE A 204 -3.65 16.74 6.58
CA ILE A 204 -4.09 18.14 6.67
C ILE A 204 -3.01 19.02 6.06
N SER A 205 -3.44 20.02 5.31
CA SER A 205 -2.60 21.11 4.83
C SER A 205 -3.05 22.44 5.41
N PHE A 206 -2.10 23.25 5.82
CA PHE A 206 -2.32 24.61 6.31
C PHE A 206 -1.72 25.59 5.28
N PRO A 207 -2.51 26.05 4.28
CA PRO A 207 -2.01 26.98 3.28
C PRO A 207 -1.41 28.25 3.90
N GLY A 208 -0.26 28.68 3.39
CA GLY A 208 0.42 29.88 3.89
C GLY A 208 1.26 29.69 5.16
N ILE A 209 1.28 28.49 5.73
CA ILE A 209 2.17 28.18 6.86
C ILE A 209 3.40 27.44 6.34
N ASP A 210 4.57 27.91 6.76
CA ASP A 210 5.84 27.22 6.54
C ASP A 210 5.88 25.91 7.37
N ALA A 211 6.09 24.78 6.69
CA ALA A 211 6.02 23.47 7.32
C ALA A 211 7.13 23.23 8.34
N GLU A 212 8.35 23.73 8.10
CA GLU A 212 9.49 23.57 9.02
C GLU A 212 9.27 24.38 10.30
N ARG A 213 8.76 25.61 10.16
CA ARG A 213 8.36 26.42 11.32
C ARG A 213 7.25 25.76 12.13
N LEU A 214 6.25 25.19 11.45
CA LEU A 214 5.16 24.50 12.14
C LEU A 214 5.69 23.30 12.94
N ILE A 215 6.58 22.50 12.36
CA ILE A 215 7.24 21.38 13.05
C ILE A 215 7.98 21.88 14.28
N PHE A 216 8.82 22.91 14.14
CA PHE A 216 9.56 23.48 15.25
C PHE A 216 8.64 23.92 16.40
N TRP A 217 7.55 24.61 16.11
CA TRP A 217 6.58 25.05 17.12
C TRP A 217 5.84 23.89 17.81
N LEU A 218 5.55 22.82 17.07
CA LEU A 218 4.91 21.61 17.61
C LEU A 218 5.89 20.84 18.50
N GLU A 219 7.14 20.70 18.08
CA GLU A 219 8.20 20.03 18.84
C GLU A 219 8.47 20.72 20.19
N GLN A 220 8.51 22.06 20.21
CA GLN A 220 8.61 22.85 21.44
C GLN A 220 7.46 22.56 22.44
N ARG A 221 6.36 22.01 21.96
CA ARG A 221 5.17 21.63 22.75
C ARG A 221 5.04 20.13 22.97
N GLY A 222 6.10 19.36 22.65
CA GLY A 222 6.13 17.91 22.82
C GLY A 222 5.36 17.13 21.75
N VAL A 223 4.97 17.77 20.64
CA VAL A 223 4.30 17.12 19.52
C VAL A 223 5.31 16.82 18.41
N MET A 224 5.70 15.56 18.29
CA MET A 224 6.68 15.09 17.31
C MET A 224 6.00 14.81 15.97
N VAL A 225 6.32 15.60 14.95
CA VAL A 225 5.81 15.46 13.58
C VAL A 225 6.94 15.57 12.56
N ALA A 226 6.65 15.28 11.29
CA ALA A 226 7.60 15.39 10.19
C ALA A 226 6.96 16.03 8.94
N THR A 227 7.76 16.63 8.07
CA THR A 227 7.31 17.29 6.83
C THR A 227 6.87 16.33 5.72
N GLY A 228 6.94 15.04 5.94
CA GLY A 228 6.58 14.03 4.95
C GLY A 228 6.67 12.63 5.51
N SER A 229 6.49 11.63 4.64
CA SER A 229 6.67 10.24 5.08
C SER A 229 8.15 9.94 5.31
N ALA A 230 8.45 9.11 6.32
CA ALA A 230 9.82 8.66 6.62
C ALA A 230 10.53 8.02 5.40
N CYS A 231 9.76 7.46 4.46
CA CYS A 231 10.29 6.89 3.22
C CYS A 231 10.62 7.95 2.15
N ALA A 232 10.20 9.18 2.31
CA ALA A 232 10.45 10.29 1.39
C ALA A 232 11.47 11.32 1.95
N ALA A 233 11.94 11.14 3.18
CA ALA A 233 12.81 12.08 3.88
C ALA A 233 14.18 12.34 3.21
N ASN A 234 14.58 11.55 2.20
CA ASN A 234 15.83 11.73 1.45
C ASN A 234 15.62 12.39 0.07
N LYS A 235 14.50 13.05 -0.17
CA LYS A 235 14.24 13.81 -1.40
C LYS A 235 14.31 15.32 -1.12
N GLY A 236 15.39 15.72 -0.47
CA GLY A 236 15.86 17.10 -0.44
C GLY A 236 16.80 17.35 -1.60
#